data_c0ca902f3f4f0a4587567d72473a46af
#
_entry.id   c0ca902f3f4f0a4587567d72473a46af
#
_cell.length_a   1.000
_cell.length_b   1.000
_cell.length_c   1.000
_cell.angle_alpha   90.00
_cell.angle_beta   90.00
_cell.angle_gamma   90.00
#
_symmetry.space_group_name_H-M   'P 1'
#
loop_
_entity.id
_entity.type
_entity.pdbx_description
1 polymer ?
#
loop_
_entity_poly.entity_id
_entity_poly.type
_entity_poly.pdbx_seq_one_letter_code
_entity_poly.pdbx_strand_id
1 'polypeptide(L)'
;SEESKNALLGGAYFIRAYRYYMKTLQYGDVPLVLDELTEPKVDYYTTTKESIWLKMIKDLEFAAQHVPEANKVKGGQVTKAACKHLLAKYYLLEGRFDDAIRITTEIINGGVHKLCTERFGSNKSVADKDVIWDMFRIENKSLPENTEGLLLTIDRYGMEGNTSGTQVMYNALPYYGLTGVIKTPNGANGMSDAAKNEIGI
;
A
#
# COMPACT_ATOMS: atom_id res chain seq x y z
N SER A 1 22.19 -8.50 -13.38
CA SER A 1 22.83 -9.33 -12.34
C SER A 1 21.82 -10.27 -11.69
N GLU A 2 22.27 -11.31 -11.03
CA GLU A 2 21.41 -12.22 -10.25
C GLU A 2 20.65 -11.46 -9.16
N GLU A 3 21.31 -10.52 -8.51
CA GLU A 3 20.72 -9.64 -7.51
C GLU A 3 19.53 -8.85 -8.06
N SER A 4 19.68 -8.24 -9.24
CA SER A 4 18.59 -7.49 -9.89
C SER A 4 17.41 -8.39 -10.26
N LYS A 5 17.68 -9.61 -10.73
CA LYS A 5 16.66 -10.61 -11.03
C LYS A 5 15.89 -11.00 -9.77
N ASN A 6 16.59 -11.29 -8.67
CA ASN A 6 15.98 -11.69 -7.42
C ASN A 6 15.19 -10.55 -6.77
N ALA A 7 15.63 -9.31 -6.91
CA ALA A 7 14.89 -8.13 -6.45
C ALA A 7 13.56 -7.97 -7.23
N LEU A 8 13.56 -8.12 -8.54
CA LEU A 8 12.35 -8.07 -9.37
C LEU A 8 11.39 -9.22 -9.05
N LEU A 9 11.92 -10.43 -8.92
CA LEU A 9 11.14 -11.61 -8.55
C LEU A 9 10.52 -11.44 -7.13
N GLY A 10 11.29 -10.92 -6.19
CA GLY A 10 10.79 -10.60 -4.85
C GLY A 10 9.65 -9.58 -4.87
N GLY A 11 9.76 -8.54 -5.71
CA GLY A 11 8.68 -7.59 -5.94
C GLY A 11 7.40 -8.25 -6.48
N ALA A 12 7.53 -9.15 -7.45
CA ALA A 12 6.41 -9.92 -8.01
C ALA A 12 5.77 -10.83 -6.94
N TYR A 13 6.59 -11.50 -6.13
CA TYR A 13 6.12 -12.33 -5.03
C TYR A 13 5.37 -11.51 -3.95
N PHE A 14 5.85 -10.32 -3.64
CA PHE A 14 5.13 -9.40 -2.75
C PHE A 14 3.74 -9.06 -3.29
N ILE A 15 3.63 -8.68 -4.57
CA ILE A 15 2.34 -8.33 -5.19
C ILE A 15 1.40 -9.54 -5.18
N ARG A 16 1.90 -10.74 -5.51
CA ARG A 16 1.12 -11.97 -5.43
C ARG A 16 0.61 -12.22 -4.01
N ALA A 17 1.48 -12.16 -3.04
CA ALA A 17 1.12 -12.35 -1.63
C ALA A 17 0.12 -11.29 -1.15
N TYR A 18 0.30 -10.03 -1.52
CA TYR A 18 -0.64 -8.97 -1.18
C TYR A 18 -2.05 -9.24 -1.75
N ARG A 19 -2.14 -9.67 -3.01
CA ARG A 19 -3.43 -9.99 -3.64
C ARG A 19 -4.09 -11.21 -3.02
N TYR A 20 -3.32 -12.27 -2.68
CA TYR A 20 -3.87 -13.42 -1.97
C TYR A 20 -4.25 -13.11 -0.52
N TYR A 21 -3.54 -12.22 0.16
CA TYR A 21 -3.96 -11.71 1.47
C TYR A 21 -5.38 -11.14 1.42
N MET A 22 -5.63 -10.22 0.48
CA MET A 22 -6.95 -9.61 0.30
C MET A 22 -8.02 -10.64 -0.06
N LYS A 23 -7.72 -11.53 -1.02
CA LYS A 23 -8.68 -12.54 -1.49
C LYS A 23 -9.06 -13.53 -0.41
N THR A 24 -8.09 -14.07 0.32
CA THR A 24 -8.36 -15.11 1.33
C THR A 24 -9.06 -14.56 2.56
N LEU A 25 -8.81 -13.31 2.94
CA LEU A 25 -9.55 -12.66 4.02
C LEU A 25 -11.00 -12.35 3.64
N GLN A 26 -11.27 -12.07 2.37
CA GLN A 26 -12.60 -11.69 1.91
C GLN A 26 -13.45 -12.92 1.53
N TYR A 27 -12.85 -13.92 0.88
CA TYR A 27 -13.57 -15.02 0.27
C TYR A 27 -13.24 -16.41 0.87
N GLY A 28 -12.27 -16.50 1.78
CA GLY A 28 -11.83 -17.78 2.31
C GLY A 28 -10.99 -18.57 1.30
N ASP A 29 -11.38 -19.81 1.05
CA ASP A 29 -10.73 -20.71 0.09
C ASP A 29 -10.94 -20.22 -1.34
N VAL A 30 -9.85 -20.09 -2.10
CA VAL A 30 -9.87 -19.60 -3.48
C VAL A 30 -8.91 -20.42 -4.35
N PRO A 31 -9.06 -20.42 -5.68
CA PRO A 31 -8.07 -21.03 -6.56
C PRO A 31 -6.68 -20.39 -6.40
N LEU A 32 -5.66 -21.23 -6.26
CA LEU A 32 -4.27 -20.82 -6.20
C LEU A 32 -3.63 -20.95 -7.61
N VAL A 33 -3.35 -19.79 -8.22
CA VAL A 33 -2.70 -19.69 -9.53
C VAL A 33 -1.29 -19.15 -9.32
N LEU A 34 -0.28 -19.96 -9.61
CA LEU A 34 1.13 -19.61 -9.38
C LEU A 34 1.88 -19.30 -10.68
N ASP A 35 1.39 -19.83 -11.78
CA ASP A 35 2.02 -19.73 -13.11
C ASP A 35 1.19 -18.83 -14.03
N GLU A 36 1.81 -18.36 -15.09
CA GLU A 36 1.15 -17.60 -16.14
C GLU A 36 0.14 -18.51 -16.87
N LEU A 37 -1.05 -17.96 -17.10
CA LEU A 37 -2.09 -18.63 -17.88
C LEU A 37 -1.87 -18.32 -19.35
N THR A 38 -1.43 -19.32 -20.11
CA THR A 38 -1.18 -19.21 -21.56
C THR A 38 -2.42 -19.51 -22.40
N GLU A 39 -3.42 -20.16 -21.80
CA GLU A 39 -4.68 -20.52 -22.43
C GLU A 39 -5.87 -20.24 -21.51
N PRO A 40 -7.10 -20.03 -22.05
CA PRO A 40 -8.29 -19.90 -21.20
C PRO A 40 -8.51 -21.17 -20.38
N LYS A 41 -8.64 -20.99 -19.06
CA LYS A 41 -8.86 -22.07 -18.10
C LYS A 41 -10.18 -21.85 -17.37
N VAL A 42 -11.03 -22.88 -17.32
CA VAL A 42 -12.34 -22.84 -16.66
C VAL A 42 -12.50 -23.85 -15.53
N ASP A 43 -11.54 -24.77 -15.39
CA ASP A 43 -11.53 -25.87 -14.43
C ASP A 43 -10.66 -25.56 -13.20
N TYR A 44 -11.03 -24.52 -12.46
CA TYR A 44 -10.33 -24.15 -11.23
C TYR A 44 -10.91 -24.91 -10.03
N TYR A 45 -10.00 -25.38 -9.18
CA TYR A 45 -10.34 -25.90 -7.84
C TYR A 45 -9.86 -24.94 -6.77
N THR A 46 -10.61 -24.85 -5.68
CA THR A 46 -10.20 -24.06 -4.52
C THR A 46 -9.05 -24.75 -3.78
N THR A 47 -8.17 -23.93 -3.24
CA THR A 47 -7.12 -24.32 -2.30
C THR A 47 -7.47 -23.70 -0.96
N THR A 48 -7.27 -24.44 0.13
CA THR A 48 -7.54 -23.91 1.48
C THR A 48 -6.71 -22.65 1.75
N LYS A 49 -7.30 -21.70 2.43
CA LYS A 49 -6.64 -20.43 2.73
C LYS A 49 -5.33 -20.63 3.51
N GLU A 50 -5.30 -21.60 4.41
CA GLU A 50 -4.09 -21.97 5.19
C GLU A 50 -2.96 -22.44 4.27
N SER A 51 -3.25 -23.31 3.29
CA SER A 51 -2.26 -23.75 2.31
C SER A 51 -1.75 -22.58 1.45
N ILE A 52 -2.64 -21.65 1.11
CA ILE A 52 -2.26 -20.42 0.40
C ILE A 52 -1.36 -19.56 1.28
N TRP A 53 -1.70 -19.35 2.56
CA TRP A 53 -0.88 -18.55 3.47
C TRP A 53 0.52 -19.13 3.64
N LEU A 54 0.67 -20.43 3.81
CA LEU A 54 1.99 -21.08 3.87
C LEU A 54 2.82 -20.87 2.60
N LYS A 55 2.19 -20.86 1.43
CA LYS A 55 2.89 -20.55 0.16
C LYS A 55 3.29 -19.08 0.09
N MET A 56 2.41 -18.17 0.50
CA MET A 56 2.68 -16.73 0.49
C MET A 56 3.75 -16.33 1.51
N ILE A 57 3.84 -17.02 2.64
CA ILE A 57 4.93 -16.86 3.60
C ILE A 57 6.28 -17.14 2.93
N LYS A 58 6.42 -18.25 2.21
CA LYS A 58 7.66 -18.57 1.48
C LYS A 58 8.02 -17.53 0.42
N ASP A 59 7.01 -17.03 -0.30
CA ASP A 59 7.19 -15.95 -1.27
C ASP A 59 7.71 -14.67 -0.60
N LEU A 60 7.13 -14.32 0.55
CA LEU A 60 7.52 -13.12 1.30
C LEU A 60 8.85 -13.27 2.04
N GLU A 61 9.20 -14.46 2.52
CA GLU A 61 10.53 -14.74 3.07
C GLU A 61 11.61 -14.49 2.01
N PHE A 62 11.39 -14.97 0.78
CA PHE A 62 12.26 -14.66 -0.37
C PHE A 62 12.29 -13.15 -0.66
N ALA A 63 11.13 -12.52 -0.74
CA ALA A 63 11.03 -11.09 -1.02
C ALA A 63 11.74 -10.24 0.05
N ALA A 64 11.58 -10.58 1.33
CA ALA A 64 12.24 -9.88 2.45
C ALA A 64 13.77 -9.99 2.42
N GLN A 65 14.32 -11.02 1.78
CA GLN A 65 15.76 -11.17 1.59
C GLN A 65 16.29 -10.32 0.43
N HIS A 66 15.57 -10.30 -0.70
CA HIS A 66 16.09 -9.81 -1.98
C HIS A 66 15.59 -8.42 -2.38
N VAL A 67 14.42 -7.97 -1.90
CA VAL A 67 13.91 -6.64 -2.20
C VAL A 67 14.76 -5.57 -1.48
N PRO A 68 15.13 -4.47 -2.16
CA PRO A 68 15.94 -3.42 -1.57
C PRO A 68 15.24 -2.65 -0.45
N GLU A 69 16.03 -2.00 0.40
CA GLU A 69 15.55 -1.07 1.42
C GLU A 69 14.91 0.20 0.79
N ALA A 70 14.04 0.88 1.54
CA ALA A 70 13.31 2.05 1.07
C ALA A 70 14.23 3.20 0.58
N ASN A 71 15.38 3.38 1.20
CA ASN A 71 16.36 4.40 0.82
C ASN A 71 17.16 4.06 -0.45
N LYS A 72 16.95 2.88 -1.05
CA LYS A 72 17.60 2.41 -2.28
C LYS A 72 16.64 2.32 -3.47
N VAL A 73 15.38 2.67 -3.29
CA VAL A 73 14.34 2.58 -4.33
C VAL A 73 13.63 3.90 -4.50
N LYS A 74 12.97 4.08 -5.65
CA LYS A 74 12.10 5.24 -5.89
C LYS A 74 10.76 5.05 -5.17
N GLY A 75 10.12 6.15 -4.79
CA GLY A 75 8.77 6.12 -4.25
C GLY A 75 7.81 5.35 -5.17
N GLY A 76 6.94 4.54 -4.58
CA GLY A 76 6.01 3.66 -5.28
C GLY A 76 6.55 2.25 -5.60
N GLN A 77 7.84 2.00 -5.43
CA GLN A 77 8.39 0.66 -5.54
C GLN A 77 8.21 -0.14 -4.25
N VAL A 78 8.17 -1.46 -4.38
CA VAL A 78 8.12 -2.37 -3.23
C VAL A 78 9.41 -2.26 -2.43
N THR A 79 9.29 -2.15 -1.11
CA THR A 79 10.42 -2.04 -0.19
C THR A 79 10.58 -3.31 0.66
N LYS A 80 11.77 -3.56 1.15
CA LYS A 80 12.02 -4.67 2.09
C LYS A 80 11.14 -4.59 3.33
N ALA A 81 10.94 -3.40 3.88
CA ALA A 81 10.08 -3.19 5.04
C ALA A 81 8.61 -3.52 4.74
N ALA A 82 8.11 -3.21 3.53
CA ALA A 82 6.77 -3.61 3.09
C ALA A 82 6.62 -5.13 3.02
N CYS A 83 7.65 -5.84 2.50
CA CYS A 83 7.67 -7.30 2.47
C CYS A 83 7.64 -7.90 3.88
N LYS A 84 8.48 -7.40 4.78
CA LYS A 84 8.53 -7.82 6.19
C LYS A 84 7.21 -7.54 6.92
N HIS A 85 6.59 -6.39 6.67
CA HIS A 85 5.32 -6.05 7.29
C HIS A 85 4.19 -6.98 6.84
N LEU A 86 4.09 -7.27 5.53
CA LEU A 86 3.10 -8.22 5.03
C LEU A 86 3.37 -9.64 5.53
N LEU A 87 4.65 -10.05 5.62
CA LEU A 87 5.06 -11.31 6.19
C LEU A 87 4.63 -11.45 7.66
N ALA A 88 4.79 -10.39 8.45
CA ALA A 88 4.32 -10.36 9.84
C ALA A 88 2.80 -10.58 9.93
N LYS A 89 2.02 -9.98 9.03
CA LYS A 89 0.57 -10.22 8.96
C LYS A 89 0.22 -11.68 8.67
N TYR A 90 0.94 -12.34 7.77
CA TYR A 90 0.76 -13.76 7.51
C TYR A 90 1.17 -14.64 8.71
N TYR A 91 2.26 -14.29 9.41
CA TYR A 91 2.63 -14.98 10.64
C TYR A 91 1.55 -14.87 11.72
N LEU A 92 0.90 -13.71 11.85
CA LEU A 92 -0.24 -13.54 12.77
C LEU A 92 -1.42 -14.42 12.37
N LEU A 93 -1.74 -14.55 11.07
CA LEU A 93 -2.81 -15.44 10.59
C LEU A 93 -2.54 -16.91 10.91
N GLU A 94 -1.27 -17.33 10.89
CA GLU A 94 -0.83 -18.70 11.21
C GLU A 94 -0.56 -18.90 12.72
N GLY A 95 -0.80 -17.90 13.57
CA GLY A 95 -0.53 -17.99 15.01
C GLY A 95 0.97 -18.01 15.37
N ARG A 96 1.85 -17.66 14.42
CA ARG A 96 3.32 -17.61 14.60
C ARG A 96 3.74 -16.27 15.20
N PHE A 97 3.34 -16.03 16.44
CA PHE A 97 3.51 -14.71 17.09
C PHE A 97 4.97 -14.33 17.30
N ASP A 98 5.84 -15.26 17.67
CA ASP A 98 7.27 -15.00 17.86
C ASP A 98 7.96 -14.59 16.55
N ASP A 99 7.59 -15.21 15.43
CA ASP A 99 8.08 -14.81 14.11
C ASP A 99 7.58 -13.42 13.71
N ALA A 100 6.33 -13.09 14.02
CA ALA A 100 5.77 -11.77 13.77
C ALA A 100 6.50 -10.69 14.59
N ILE A 101 6.77 -10.94 15.87
CA ILE A 101 7.55 -10.05 16.75
C ILE A 101 8.97 -9.87 16.20
N ARG A 102 9.64 -10.96 15.85
CA ARG A 102 11.01 -10.92 15.32
C ARG A 102 11.09 -10.06 14.06
N ILE A 103 10.24 -10.33 13.06
CA ILE A 103 10.33 -9.64 11.76
C ILE A 103 9.92 -8.16 11.85
N THR A 104 8.98 -7.80 12.73
CA THR A 104 8.61 -6.40 12.97
C THR A 104 9.69 -5.66 13.74
N THR A 105 10.33 -6.30 14.70
CA THR A 105 11.49 -5.76 15.43
C THR A 105 12.65 -5.46 14.49
N GLU A 106 12.87 -6.28 13.45
CA GLU A 106 13.87 -5.99 12.43
C GLU A 106 13.56 -4.71 11.62
N ILE A 107 12.28 -4.38 11.40
CA ILE A 107 11.90 -3.11 10.75
C ILE A 107 12.21 -1.94 11.68
N ILE A 108 11.78 -2.03 12.94
CA ILE A 108 11.92 -0.96 13.94
C ILE A 108 13.41 -0.65 14.20
N ASN A 109 14.23 -1.68 14.38
CA ASN A 109 15.64 -1.55 14.70
C ASN A 109 16.54 -1.37 13.46
N GLY A 110 16.00 -1.49 12.25
CA GLY A 110 16.75 -1.43 10.99
C GLY A 110 17.29 -0.05 10.62
N GLY A 111 16.88 1.01 11.31
CA GLY A 111 17.37 2.38 11.14
C GLY A 111 16.92 3.10 9.88
N VAL A 112 16.24 2.43 8.95
CA VAL A 112 15.68 3.03 7.71
C VAL A 112 14.35 3.71 7.99
N HIS A 113 13.51 3.07 8.80
CA HIS A 113 12.20 3.57 9.19
C HIS A 113 12.21 4.02 10.65
N LYS A 114 11.60 5.17 10.90
CA LYS A 114 11.42 5.74 12.25
C LYS A 114 10.21 6.66 12.26
N LEU A 115 9.65 6.91 13.44
CA LEU A 115 8.61 7.90 13.60
C LEU A 115 9.12 9.29 13.26
N CYS A 116 8.34 10.05 12.52
CA CYS A 116 8.62 11.45 12.20
C CYS A 116 8.23 12.32 13.39
N THR A 117 9.20 12.91 14.06
CA THR A 117 9.00 13.79 15.22
C THR A 117 9.24 15.26 14.92
N GLU A 118 9.92 15.54 13.80
CA GLU A 118 10.30 16.89 13.38
C GLU A 118 9.57 17.27 12.09
N ARG A 119 9.23 18.56 11.97
CA ARG A 119 8.66 19.16 10.76
C ARG A 119 9.59 18.96 9.56
N PHE A 120 9.06 18.59 8.39
CA PHE A 120 9.85 18.33 7.19
C PHE A 120 9.15 18.78 5.90
N GLY A 121 9.89 18.71 4.79
CA GLY A 121 9.38 19.03 3.46
C GLY A 121 9.22 20.52 3.18
N SER A 122 8.51 20.82 2.09
CA SER A 122 8.41 22.18 1.52
C SER A 122 7.69 23.17 2.43
N ASN A 123 6.78 22.69 3.25
CA ASN A 123 5.88 23.51 4.08
C ASN A 123 6.24 23.50 5.58
N LYS A 124 7.44 23.03 5.94
CA LYS A 124 7.88 22.92 7.35
C LYS A 124 7.87 24.22 8.14
N SER A 125 7.95 25.37 7.46
CA SER A 125 7.92 26.71 8.07
C SER A 125 6.51 27.29 8.24
N VAL A 126 5.47 26.61 7.77
CA VAL A 126 4.09 27.08 7.96
C VAL A 126 3.74 27.02 9.44
N ALA A 127 3.37 28.16 10.00
CA ALA A 127 2.99 28.27 11.42
C ALA A 127 1.71 27.45 11.72
N ASP A 128 1.53 27.07 12.98
CA ASP A 128 0.36 26.36 13.49
C ASP A 128 0.07 24.99 12.82
N LYS A 129 1.11 24.37 12.24
CA LYS A 129 1.06 23.01 11.68
C LYS A 129 2.05 22.10 12.41
N ASP A 130 1.73 20.82 12.41
CA ASP A 130 2.52 19.77 13.03
C ASP A 130 3.16 18.81 12.01
N VAL A 131 3.90 17.85 12.49
CA VAL A 131 4.56 16.83 11.66
C VAL A 131 3.53 15.94 10.95
N ILE A 132 2.39 15.66 11.57
CA ILE A 132 1.33 14.84 10.98
C ILE A 132 0.78 15.55 9.74
N TRP A 133 0.56 16.87 9.84
CA TRP A 133 0.15 17.66 8.69
C TRP A 133 1.17 17.58 7.53
N ASP A 134 2.49 17.64 7.84
CA ASP A 134 3.54 17.49 6.81
C ASP A 134 3.50 16.10 6.14
N MET A 135 3.30 15.03 6.92
CA MET A 135 3.25 13.65 6.41
C MET A 135 2.13 13.43 5.37
N PHE A 136 1.01 14.12 5.52
CA PHE A 136 -0.15 13.97 4.62
C PHE A 136 -0.15 14.95 3.44
N ARG A 137 0.83 15.84 3.35
CA ARG A 137 0.97 16.72 2.18
C ARG A 137 1.39 15.92 0.96
N ILE A 138 0.72 16.20 -0.19
CA ILE A 138 0.95 15.50 -1.46
C ILE A 138 2.42 15.60 -1.91
N GLU A 139 3.01 16.77 -1.72
CA GLU A 139 4.39 17.08 -2.05
C GLU A 139 5.41 16.39 -1.13
N ASN A 140 4.99 16.00 0.07
CA ASN A 140 5.87 15.44 1.09
C ASN A 140 5.80 13.91 1.20
N LYS A 141 4.73 13.28 0.70
CA LYS A 141 4.48 11.83 0.89
C LYS A 141 5.62 10.94 0.44
N SER A 142 6.28 11.29 -0.66
CA SER A 142 7.37 10.50 -1.25
C SER A 142 8.76 11.06 -0.97
N LEU A 143 8.88 12.03 -0.05
CA LEU A 143 10.18 12.55 0.35
C LEU A 143 10.94 11.54 1.22
N PRO A 144 12.27 11.51 1.14
CA PRO A 144 13.10 10.65 1.99
C PRO A 144 12.94 10.93 3.49
N GLU A 145 12.55 12.15 3.86
CA GLU A 145 12.29 12.57 5.23
C GLU A 145 11.02 11.93 5.81
N ASN A 146 10.09 11.47 4.95
CA ASN A 146 8.91 10.72 5.39
C ASN A 146 9.29 9.26 5.66
N THR A 147 9.94 9.03 6.78
CA THR A 147 10.50 7.73 7.16
C THR A 147 9.48 6.73 7.71
N GLU A 148 8.22 7.14 7.93
CA GLU A 148 7.17 6.22 8.40
C GLU A 148 6.55 5.38 7.27
N GLY A 149 6.61 5.85 6.03
CA GLY A 149 6.03 5.16 4.89
C GLY A 149 6.76 3.86 4.55
N LEU A 150 6.12 2.70 4.77
CA LEU A 150 6.67 1.39 4.38
C LEU A 150 6.46 1.07 2.90
N LEU A 151 5.28 1.41 2.38
CA LEU A 151 4.91 1.27 0.97
C LEU A 151 4.02 2.45 0.58
N LEU A 152 4.36 3.09 -0.52
CA LEU A 152 3.59 4.20 -1.06
C LEU A 152 2.90 3.77 -2.36
N THR A 153 1.59 3.88 -2.39
CA THR A 153 0.84 3.86 -3.66
C THR A 153 0.77 5.30 -4.16
N ILE A 154 1.43 5.57 -5.28
CA ILE A 154 1.48 6.91 -5.85
C ILE A 154 0.37 7.02 -6.88
N ASP A 155 -0.65 7.80 -6.53
CA ASP A 155 -1.75 8.17 -7.39
C ASP A 155 -1.79 9.70 -7.46
N ARG A 156 -1.54 10.26 -8.64
CA ARG A 156 -1.48 11.72 -8.85
C ARG A 156 -2.40 12.09 -10.01
N TYR A 157 -3.21 13.11 -9.77
CA TYR A 157 -4.03 13.70 -10.81
C TYR A 157 -3.19 14.14 -12.03
N GLY A 158 -3.68 13.84 -13.23
CA GLY A 158 -3.02 14.21 -14.48
C GLY A 158 -1.80 13.35 -14.88
N MET A 159 -1.48 12.30 -14.12
CA MET A 159 -0.45 11.35 -14.54
C MET A 159 -1.02 10.30 -15.51
N GLU A 160 -0.20 9.92 -16.49
CA GLU A 160 -0.54 8.88 -17.45
C GLU A 160 -0.86 7.57 -16.71
N GLY A 161 -1.99 6.95 -17.05
CA GLY A 161 -2.51 5.74 -16.36
C GLY A 161 -3.48 6.03 -15.22
N ASN A 162 -3.58 7.26 -14.73
CA ASN A 162 -4.62 7.68 -13.79
C ASN A 162 -5.75 8.41 -14.54
N THR A 163 -6.61 7.65 -15.19
CA THR A 163 -7.69 8.18 -16.03
C THR A 163 -9.02 8.36 -15.28
N SER A 164 -9.13 7.86 -14.08
CA SER A 164 -10.33 7.98 -13.25
C SER A 164 -9.94 8.34 -11.81
N GLY A 165 -10.74 9.19 -11.18
CA GLY A 165 -10.57 9.53 -9.78
C GLY A 165 -10.52 8.30 -8.88
N THR A 166 -9.81 8.41 -7.77
CA THR A 166 -9.68 7.28 -6.83
C THR A 166 -11.04 6.92 -6.23
N GLN A 167 -11.39 5.65 -6.27
CA GLN A 167 -12.59 5.10 -5.64
C GLN A 167 -12.63 5.31 -4.11
N VAL A 168 -11.48 5.63 -3.50
CA VAL A 168 -11.39 5.92 -2.06
C VAL A 168 -12.26 7.10 -1.69
N MET A 169 -12.26 8.18 -2.47
CA MET A 169 -13.10 9.35 -2.22
C MET A 169 -14.59 9.00 -2.33
N TYR A 170 -14.96 8.17 -3.30
CA TYR A 170 -16.32 7.70 -3.50
C TYR A 170 -16.86 6.92 -2.29
N ASN A 171 -16.01 6.09 -1.70
CA ASN A 171 -16.38 5.23 -0.57
C ASN A 171 -16.26 5.96 0.79
N ALA A 172 -15.35 6.92 0.91
CA ALA A 172 -15.07 7.61 2.16
C ALA A 172 -16.01 8.81 2.43
N LEU A 173 -16.51 9.46 1.38
CA LEU A 173 -17.36 10.65 1.47
C LEU A 173 -18.73 10.37 0.82
N PRO A 174 -19.71 9.89 1.60
CA PRO A 174 -21.05 9.64 1.05
C PRO A 174 -21.61 10.92 0.42
N TYR A 175 -22.19 10.76 -0.76
CA TYR A 175 -22.82 11.83 -1.53
C TYR A 175 -21.92 12.95 -2.08
N TYR A 176 -20.60 12.83 -2.00
CA TYR A 176 -19.72 13.90 -2.48
C TYR A 176 -19.89 14.20 -3.99
N GLY A 177 -20.28 13.22 -4.79
CA GLY A 177 -20.60 13.40 -6.21
C GLY A 177 -21.94 14.10 -6.48
N LEU A 178 -22.76 14.31 -5.44
CA LEU A 178 -24.06 14.95 -5.54
C LEU A 178 -24.01 16.38 -4.98
N THR A 179 -23.48 17.30 -5.78
CA THR A 179 -23.25 18.70 -5.36
C THR A 179 -24.46 19.40 -4.78
N GLY A 180 -25.68 19.01 -5.18
CA GLY A 180 -26.92 19.55 -4.67
C GLY A 180 -27.42 18.98 -3.34
N VAL A 181 -26.83 17.88 -2.86
CA VAL A 181 -27.29 17.19 -1.64
C VAL A 181 -26.67 17.77 -0.38
N ILE A 182 -25.36 18.05 -0.42
CA ILE A 182 -24.66 18.64 0.70
C ILE A 182 -24.88 20.15 0.68
N LYS A 183 -25.49 20.67 1.75
CA LYS A 183 -25.78 22.10 1.90
C LYS A 183 -24.98 22.70 3.03
N THR A 184 -24.61 23.95 2.86
CA THR A 184 -24.09 24.80 3.93
C THR A 184 -25.23 25.24 4.87
N PRO A 185 -24.96 25.72 6.07
CA PRO A 185 -25.97 26.18 7.01
C PRO A 185 -26.91 27.27 6.44
N ASN A 186 -26.43 28.04 5.47
CA ASN A 186 -27.23 29.11 4.81
C ASN A 186 -27.97 28.58 3.53
N GLY A 187 -27.98 27.26 3.28
CA GLY A 187 -28.70 26.63 2.21
C GLY A 187 -27.99 26.61 0.84
N ALA A 188 -26.81 27.19 0.71
CA ALA A 188 -26.01 27.10 -0.52
C ALA A 188 -25.45 25.69 -0.73
N ASN A 189 -25.02 25.34 -1.96
CA ASN A 189 -24.36 24.08 -2.22
C ASN A 189 -23.03 24.00 -1.44
N GLY A 190 -22.81 22.91 -0.72
CA GLY A 190 -21.60 22.67 0.08
C GLY A 190 -20.36 22.34 -0.77
N MET A 191 -20.54 22.08 -2.06
CA MET A 191 -19.46 21.80 -3.01
C MET A 191 -19.71 22.54 -4.30
N SER A 192 -18.70 23.18 -4.86
CA SER A 192 -18.77 23.85 -6.16
C SER A 192 -18.56 22.85 -7.33
N ASP A 193 -19.05 23.18 -8.51
CA ASP A 193 -18.78 22.38 -9.72
C ASP A 193 -17.30 22.39 -10.10
N ALA A 194 -16.57 23.46 -9.76
CA ALA A 194 -15.12 23.52 -9.94
C ALA A 194 -14.41 22.49 -9.05
N ALA A 195 -14.76 22.38 -7.79
CA ALA A 195 -14.20 21.36 -6.89
C ALA A 195 -14.49 19.92 -7.39
N LYS A 196 -15.66 19.71 -7.96
CA LYS A 196 -16.02 18.43 -8.59
C LYS A 196 -15.09 18.09 -9.76
N ASN A 197 -14.81 19.06 -10.63
CA ASN A 197 -13.92 18.87 -11.79
C ASN A 197 -12.45 18.67 -11.37
N GLU A 198 -12.01 19.34 -10.30
CA GLU A 198 -10.65 19.20 -9.76
C GLU A 198 -10.39 17.85 -9.10
N ILE A 199 -11.41 17.20 -8.57
CA ILE A 199 -11.28 15.86 -7.97
C ILE A 199 -11.49 14.72 -8.98
N GLY A 200 -11.72 15.04 -10.26
CA GLY A 200 -11.79 14.03 -11.33
C GLY A 200 -13.05 13.14 -11.30
N ILE A 201 -14.20 13.73 -10.97
CA ILE A 201 -15.50 13.04 -10.97
C ILE A 201 -16.24 13.34 -12.28
#